data_d285889417477f5e52f2cf5b51368396
#
_entry.id   d285889417477f5e52f2cf5b51368396
#
_cell.length_a   1.000
_cell.length_b   1.000
_cell.length_c   1.000
_cell.angle_alpha   90.00
_cell.angle_beta   90.00
_cell.angle_gamma   90.00
#
_symmetry.space_group_name_H-M   'P 1'
#
loop_
_entity.id
_entity.type
_entity.pdbx_description
1 polymer ?
#
loop_
_entity_poly.entity_id
_entity_poly.type
_entity_poly.pdbx_seq_one_letter_code
_entity_poly.pdbx_strand_id
1 'polypeptide(L)'
;MNVPDDLKYADSHEWIRIDGDTGVVGITDHAQAELTDIVFAEPPKPGAKFSAGDVGAVVESVKAASDIYAPVSGEVIEANDALADTPSLINTDPFGEGWLFKMKLSNPGELDALKDSEAYRSHIAL
;
A
#
# COMPACT_ATOMS: atom_id res chain seq x y z
N MET A 1 -8.63 -11.50 -10.36
CA MET A 1 -8.00 -10.53 -9.44
C MET A 1 -6.57 -10.96 -9.16
N ASN A 2 -5.63 -10.01 -9.23
CA ASN A 2 -4.22 -10.32 -9.08
C ASN A 2 -3.77 -10.24 -7.60
N VAL A 3 -3.07 -11.28 -7.15
CA VAL A 3 -2.47 -11.34 -5.79
C VAL A 3 -1.05 -11.90 -5.95
N PRO A 4 -0.05 -11.04 -6.20
CA PRO A 4 1.33 -11.50 -6.41
C PRO A 4 1.89 -12.30 -5.23
N ASP A 5 2.66 -13.35 -5.54
CA ASP A 5 3.19 -14.28 -4.53
C ASP A 5 4.44 -13.75 -3.84
N ASP A 6 5.08 -12.71 -4.37
CA ASP A 6 6.33 -12.15 -3.84
C ASP A 6 6.13 -10.97 -2.90
N LEU A 7 4.89 -10.71 -2.48
CA LEU A 7 4.53 -9.60 -1.60
C LEU A 7 4.01 -10.10 -0.26
N LYS A 8 3.96 -9.18 0.71
CA LYS A 8 3.25 -9.36 1.97
C LYS A 8 2.04 -8.44 2.01
N TYR A 9 1.04 -8.79 2.80
CA TYR A 9 -0.26 -8.13 2.80
C TYR A 9 -0.75 -7.86 4.21
N ALA A 10 -1.31 -6.66 4.42
CA ALA A 10 -2.00 -6.32 5.65
C ALA A 10 -3.50 -6.67 5.52
N ASP A 11 -4.16 -6.87 6.66
CA ASP A 11 -5.61 -7.15 6.70
C ASP A 11 -6.45 -6.03 6.09
N SER A 12 -5.95 -4.81 6.15
CA SER A 12 -6.60 -3.60 5.61
C SER A 12 -6.32 -3.36 4.12
N HIS A 13 -5.69 -4.34 3.45
CA HIS A 13 -5.49 -4.37 1.99
C HIS A 13 -4.37 -3.48 1.47
N GLU A 14 -3.36 -3.21 2.29
CA GLU A 14 -2.09 -2.69 1.79
C GLU A 14 -1.15 -3.84 1.47
N TRP A 15 -0.31 -3.67 0.44
CA TRP A 15 0.77 -4.60 0.16
C TRP A 15 2.11 -3.93 0.42
N ILE A 16 3.13 -4.75 0.68
CA ILE A 16 4.51 -4.28 0.80
C ILE A 16 5.45 -5.21 0.03
N ARG A 17 6.34 -4.59 -0.77
CA ARG A 17 7.41 -5.29 -1.49
C ARG A 17 8.72 -4.95 -0.81
N ILE A 18 9.42 -5.98 -0.32
CA ILE A 18 10.64 -5.80 0.45
C ILE A 18 11.86 -5.85 -0.46
N ASP A 19 12.76 -4.89 -0.27
CA ASP A 19 14.06 -4.81 -0.93
C ASP A 19 15.10 -4.41 0.12
N GLY A 20 15.78 -5.41 0.71
CA GLY A 20 16.70 -5.18 1.81
C GLY A 20 15.99 -4.62 3.03
N ASP A 21 16.38 -3.43 3.47
CA ASP A 21 15.78 -2.74 4.62
C ASP A 21 14.70 -1.73 4.22
N THR A 22 14.33 -1.70 2.93
CA THR A 22 13.29 -0.81 2.42
C THR A 22 12.07 -1.61 1.97
N GLY A 23 10.93 -0.94 1.95
CA GLY A 23 9.68 -1.51 1.45
C GLY A 23 8.92 -0.51 0.59
N VAL A 24 8.35 -0.99 -0.51
CA VAL A 24 7.43 -0.23 -1.35
C VAL A 24 6.02 -0.61 -0.94
N VAL A 25 5.17 0.37 -0.67
CA VAL A 25 3.81 0.16 -0.17
C VAL A 25 2.78 0.69 -1.18
N GLY A 26 1.73 -0.07 -1.36
CA GLY A 26 0.58 0.32 -2.16
C GLY A 26 -0.68 -0.38 -1.66
N ILE A 27 -1.77 -0.25 -2.39
CA ILE A 27 -3.02 -0.95 -2.09
C ILE A 27 -3.25 -2.08 -3.09
N THR A 28 -3.94 -3.12 -2.66
CA THR A 28 -4.15 -4.33 -3.47
C THR A 28 -5.16 -4.09 -4.59
N ASP A 29 -5.17 -5.03 -5.54
CA ASP A 29 -6.17 -5.06 -6.59
C ASP A 29 -7.59 -5.14 -6.02
N HIS A 30 -7.77 -5.91 -4.95
CA HIS A 30 -9.04 -6.00 -4.23
C HIS A 30 -9.47 -4.62 -3.69
N ALA A 31 -8.55 -3.88 -3.07
CA ALA A 31 -8.85 -2.56 -2.51
C ALA A 31 -9.24 -1.56 -3.59
N GLN A 32 -8.49 -1.49 -4.70
CA GLN A 32 -8.81 -0.55 -5.76
C GLN A 32 -10.14 -0.90 -6.44
N ALA A 33 -10.45 -2.18 -6.57
CA ALA A 33 -11.72 -2.61 -7.16
C ALA A 33 -12.91 -2.18 -6.30
N GLU A 34 -12.79 -2.28 -4.98
CA GLU A 34 -13.84 -1.82 -4.07
C GLU A 34 -14.00 -0.30 -4.07
N LEU A 35 -12.89 0.44 -4.19
CA LEU A 35 -12.92 1.90 -4.22
C LEU A 35 -13.43 2.44 -5.55
N THR A 36 -13.28 1.69 -6.63
CA THR A 36 -13.57 2.12 -7.99
C THR A 36 -12.61 3.23 -8.44
N ASP A 37 -13.00 4.13 -9.33
CA ASP A 37 -12.08 5.10 -9.95
C ASP A 37 -11.44 6.03 -8.92
N ILE A 38 -10.12 5.95 -8.80
CA ILE A 38 -9.33 6.81 -7.92
C ILE A 38 -9.11 8.16 -8.62
N VAL A 39 -9.50 9.23 -7.96
CA VAL A 39 -9.43 10.60 -8.50
C VAL A 39 -8.42 11.48 -7.77
N PHE A 40 -7.96 11.06 -6.59
CA PHE A 40 -6.98 11.79 -5.81
C PHE A 40 -6.21 10.83 -4.90
N ALA A 41 -4.92 11.06 -4.74
CA ALA A 41 -4.09 10.32 -3.80
C ALA A 41 -3.14 11.29 -3.10
N GLU A 42 -3.03 11.14 -1.79
CA GLU A 42 -2.11 11.94 -0.96
C GLU A 42 -1.15 11.00 -0.24
N PRO A 43 0.01 10.68 -0.85
CA PRO A 43 1.04 9.92 -0.17
C PRO A 43 1.67 10.74 0.94
N PRO A 44 2.32 10.08 1.92
CA PRO A 44 3.03 10.81 2.98
C PRO A 44 4.28 11.48 2.42
N LYS A 45 4.75 12.50 3.13
CA LYS A 45 5.98 13.20 2.74
C LYS A 45 7.21 12.40 3.16
N PRO A 46 8.31 12.45 2.39
CA PRO A 46 9.59 11.92 2.83
C PRO A 46 9.98 12.48 4.19
N GLY A 47 10.50 11.63 5.07
CA GLY A 47 10.83 12.00 6.45
C GLY A 47 9.72 11.70 7.45
N ALA A 48 8.50 11.43 7.02
CA ALA A 48 7.42 11.04 7.91
C ALA A 48 7.74 9.69 8.57
N LYS A 49 7.44 9.56 9.86
CA LYS A 49 7.68 8.33 10.62
C LYS A 49 6.36 7.74 11.06
N PHE A 50 6.24 6.42 10.89
CA PHE A 50 5.03 5.69 11.26
C PHE A 50 5.35 4.51 12.16
N SER A 51 4.39 4.20 13.03
CA SER A 51 4.27 2.87 13.64
C SER A 51 3.30 2.05 12.79
N ALA A 52 3.46 0.72 12.80
CA ALA A 52 2.54 -0.16 12.08
C ALA A 52 1.10 0.14 12.50
N GLY A 53 0.22 0.31 11.53
CA GLY A 53 -1.18 0.64 11.76
C GLY A 53 -1.51 2.13 11.76
N ASP A 54 -0.52 3.02 11.72
CA ASP A 54 -0.76 4.46 11.59
C ASP A 54 -1.31 4.77 10.19
N VAL A 55 -2.11 5.85 10.08
CA VAL A 55 -2.56 6.34 8.78
C VAL A 55 -1.36 6.94 8.05
N GLY A 56 -0.98 6.33 6.93
CA GLY A 56 0.17 6.76 6.13
C GLY A 56 -0.20 7.62 4.94
N ALA A 57 -1.33 7.32 4.30
CA ALA A 57 -1.76 7.99 3.09
C ALA A 57 -3.29 8.07 3.05
N VAL A 58 -3.80 8.87 2.12
CA VAL A 58 -5.24 8.95 1.84
C VAL A 58 -5.44 8.83 0.34
N VAL A 59 -6.44 8.07 -0.07
CA VAL A 59 -6.88 8.03 -1.47
C VAL A 59 -8.36 8.39 -1.52
N GLU A 60 -8.76 9.09 -2.59
CA GLU A 60 -10.16 9.43 -2.82
C GLU A 60 -10.60 8.85 -4.16
N SER A 61 -11.73 8.18 -4.14
CA SER A 61 -12.38 7.68 -5.34
C SER A 61 -13.65 8.49 -5.61
N VAL A 62 -14.27 8.24 -6.75
CA VAL A 62 -15.60 8.81 -7.06
C VAL A 62 -16.66 8.38 -6.06
N LYS A 63 -16.37 7.37 -5.26
CA LYS A 63 -17.30 6.77 -4.31
C LYS A 63 -17.04 7.21 -2.86
N ALA A 64 -15.78 7.28 -2.43
CA ALA A 64 -15.42 7.51 -1.03
C ALA A 64 -13.96 7.91 -0.86
N ALA A 65 -13.64 8.53 0.29
CA ALA A 65 -12.27 8.70 0.75
C ALA A 65 -11.88 7.50 1.63
N SER A 66 -10.62 7.08 1.56
CA SER A 66 -10.13 5.95 2.32
C SER A 66 -8.75 6.23 2.92
N ASP A 67 -8.58 5.90 4.19
CA ASP A 67 -7.28 5.95 4.86
C ASP A 67 -6.47 4.70 4.47
N ILE A 68 -5.19 4.91 4.21
CA ILE A 68 -4.24 3.84 3.90
C ILE A 68 -3.27 3.74 5.06
N TYR A 69 -3.19 2.56 5.67
CA TYR A 69 -2.40 2.35 6.88
C TYR A 69 -1.00 1.88 6.53
N ALA A 70 -0.01 2.30 7.34
CA ALA A 70 1.34 1.79 7.20
C ALA A 70 1.35 0.32 7.66
N PRO A 71 1.76 -0.62 6.78
CA PRO A 71 1.74 -2.04 7.17
C PRO A 71 2.83 -2.40 8.17
N VAL A 72 3.87 -1.58 8.26
CA VAL A 72 5.00 -1.76 9.17
C VAL A 72 5.46 -0.40 9.68
N SER A 73 6.30 -0.42 10.73
CA SER A 73 6.92 0.78 11.27
C SER A 73 8.15 1.18 10.46
N GLY A 74 8.38 2.48 10.31
CA GLY A 74 9.53 2.99 9.59
C GLY A 74 9.42 4.45 9.23
N GLU A 75 10.36 4.88 8.40
CA GLU A 75 10.43 6.26 7.92
C GLU A 75 10.23 6.30 6.40
N VAL A 76 9.39 7.20 5.92
CA VAL A 76 9.15 7.39 4.49
C VAL A 76 10.39 8.00 3.84
N ILE A 77 10.88 7.36 2.78
CA ILE A 77 12.04 7.83 2.03
C ILE A 77 11.67 8.39 0.65
N GLU A 78 10.53 7.98 0.12
CA GLU A 78 10.08 8.45 -1.20
C GLU A 78 8.55 8.34 -1.31
N ALA A 79 7.93 9.33 -1.93
CA ALA A 79 6.52 9.31 -2.30
C ALA A 79 6.39 9.22 -3.82
N ASN A 80 5.32 8.60 -4.32
CA ASN A 80 5.11 8.46 -5.76
C ASN A 80 4.48 9.73 -6.33
N ASP A 81 5.30 10.62 -6.87
CA ASP A 81 4.86 11.90 -7.41
C ASP A 81 3.96 11.76 -8.65
N ALA A 82 4.03 10.64 -9.36
CA ALA A 82 3.18 10.41 -10.53
C ALA A 82 1.70 10.37 -10.18
N LEU A 83 1.34 10.07 -8.94
CA LEU A 83 -0.05 10.00 -8.50
C LEU A 83 -0.70 11.39 -8.42
N ALA A 84 0.08 12.46 -8.32
CA ALA A 84 -0.47 13.82 -8.34
C ALA A 84 -1.13 14.13 -9.68
N ASP A 85 -0.51 13.69 -10.78
CA ASP A 85 -1.04 13.92 -12.13
C ASP A 85 -1.93 12.77 -12.60
N THR A 86 -1.65 11.54 -12.18
CA THR A 86 -2.33 10.35 -12.68
C THR A 86 -2.72 9.41 -11.54
N PRO A 87 -3.67 9.80 -10.68
CA PRO A 87 -4.09 8.94 -9.56
C PRO A 87 -4.69 7.61 -10.02
N SER A 88 -5.20 7.54 -11.24
CA SER A 88 -5.76 6.30 -11.83
C SER A 88 -4.74 5.19 -12.03
N LEU A 89 -3.43 5.47 -11.90
CA LEU A 89 -2.41 4.42 -11.88
C LEU A 89 -2.67 3.40 -10.79
N ILE A 90 -3.28 3.81 -9.68
CA ILE A 90 -3.66 2.90 -8.60
C ILE A 90 -4.66 1.85 -9.11
N ASN A 91 -5.56 2.23 -10.01
CA ASN A 91 -6.52 1.32 -10.61
C ASN A 91 -5.90 0.43 -11.70
N THR A 92 -5.08 1.03 -12.56
CA THR A 92 -4.58 0.35 -13.76
C THR A 92 -3.36 -0.53 -13.47
N ASP A 93 -2.56 -0.17 -12.47
CA ASP A 93 -1.34 -0.89 -12.14
C ASP A 93 -1.01 -0.80 -10.64
N PRO A 94 -1.88 -1.39 -9.79
CA PRO A 94 -1.76 -1.22 -8.33
C PRO A 94 -0.48 -1.81 -7.74
N PHE A 95 0.12 -2.80 -8.37
CA PHE A 95 1.36 -3.45 -7.90
C PHE A 95 2.61 -2.94 -8.60
N GLY A 96 2.48 -2.03 -9.57
CA GLY A 96 3.58 -1.44 -10.31
C GLY A 96 3.61 0.08 -10.16
N GLU A 97 3.24 0.79 -11.22
CA GLU A 97 3.32 2.26 -11.27
C GLU A 97 2.41 2.94 -10.24
N GLY A 98 1.40 2.25 -9.72
CA GLY A 98 0.45 2.77 -8.73
C GLY A 98 0.89 2.66 -7.28
N TRP A 99 2.16 2.39 -7.01
CA TRP A 99 2.68 2.37 -5.64
C TRP A 99 2.49 3.74 -4.97
N LEU A 100 2.37 3.75 -3.64
CA LEU A 100 2.08 4.98 -2.90
C LEU A 100 3.34 5.60 -2.29
N PHE A 101 4.10 4.84 -1.53
CA PHE A 101 5.31 5.36 -0.88
C PHE A 101 6.31 4.25 -0.61
N LYS A 102 7.57 4.65 -0.41
CA LYS A 102 8.65 3.77 0.02
C LYS A 102 9.10 4.16 1.41
N MET A 103 9.43 3.18 2.23
CA MET A 103 9.86 3.42 3.59
C MET A 103 11.06 2.56 3.95
N LYS A 104 11.88 3.08 4.86
CA LYS A 104 12.94 2.31 5.50
C LYS A 104 12.37 1.66 6.75
N LEU A 105 12.49 0.34 6.85
CA LEU A 105 11.91 -0.43 7.94
C LEU A 105 12.67 -0.20 9.24
N SER A 106 11.97 0.06 10.34
CA SER A 106 12.60 0.19 11.65
C SER A 106 12.55 -1.12 12.45
N ASN A 107 11.63 -2.01 12.08
CA ASN A 107 11.47 -3.31 12.75
C ASN A 107 11.07 -4.39 11.75
N PRO A 108 12.04 -5.00 11.04
CA PRO A 108 11.73 -6.03 10.04
C PRO A 108 10.97 -7.23 10.58
N GLY A 109 11.04 -7.50 11.88
CA GLY A 109 10.27 -8.59 12.49
C GLY A 109 8.76 -8.43 12.36
N GLU A 110 8.27 -7.22 12.14
CA GLU A 110 6.84 -6.96 11.92
C GLU A 110 6.31 -7.60 10.64
N LEU A 111 7.18 -7.95 9.70
CA LEU A 111 6.79 -8.63 8.46
C LEU A 111 6.17 -10.00 8.73
N ASP A 112 6.55 -10.63 9.84
CA ASP A 112 6.01 -11.94 10.21
C ASP A 112 4.53 -11.89 10.60
N ALA A 113 4.04 -10.70 10.96
CA ALA A 113 2.62 -10.49 11.29
C ALA A 113 1.76 -10.27 10.05
N LEU A 114 2.36 -10.05 8.90
CA LEU A 114 1.64 -9.83 7.65
C LEU A 114 1.30 -11.16 6.97
N LYS A 115 0.31 -11.13 6.10
CA LYS A 115 -0.12 -12.30 5.34
C LYS A 115 0.74 -12.48 4.09
N ASP A 116 1.01 -13.74 3.74
CA ASP A 116 1.50 -14.08 2.40
C ASP A 116 0.33 -14.06 1.40
N SER A 117 0.61 -14.34 0.13
CA SER A 117 -0.42 -14.30 -0.91
C SER A 117 -1.54 -15.32 -0.66
N GLU A 118 -1.21 -16.51 -0.19
CA GLU A 118 -2.20 -17.56 0.07
C GLU A 118 -3.13 -17.17 1.22
N ALA A 119 -2.58 -16.69 2.33
CA ALA A 119 -3.35 -16.24 3.47
C ALA A 119 -4.22 -15.03 3.11
N TYR A 120 -3.69 -14.13 2.28
CA TYR A 120 -4.45 -12.97 1.84
C TYR A 120 -5.61 -13.36 0.91
N ARG A 121 -5.39 -14.31 -0.02
CA ARG A 121 -6.48 -14.83 -0.85
C ARG A 121 -7.61 -15.39 -0.01
N SER A 122 -7.29 -16.13 1.04
CA SER A 122 -8.29 -16.63 1.97
C SER A 122 -9.02 -15.50 2.70
N HIS A 123 -8.29 -14.46 3.08
CA HIS A 123 -8.85 -13.29 3.76
C HIS A 123 -9.89 -12.56 2.91
N ILE A 124 -9.67 -12.44 1.60
CA ILE A 124 -10.61 -11.80 0.68
C ILE A 124 -11.57 -12.78 0.01
N ALA A 125 -11.57 -14.03 0.44
CA ALA A 125 -12.45 -15.11 -0.07
C ALA A 125 -12.27 -15.36 -1.58
N LEU A 126 -11.04 -15.34 -2.02
CA LEU A 126 -10.70 -15.56 -3.43
C LEU A 126 -10.35 -17.03 -3.69
#